data_a962d1fcb844eeedb6dba0e995d90b85
#
_entry.id   a962d1fcb844eeedb6dba0e995d90b85
#
_cell.length_a   1.000
_cell.length_b   1.000
_cell.length_c   1.000
_cell.angle_alpha   90.00
_cell.angle_beta   90.00
_cell.angle_gamma   90.00
#
_symmetry.space_group_name_H-M   'P 1'
#
loop_
_entity.id
_entity.type
_entity.pdbx_description
1 polymer ?
#
loop_
_entity_poly.entity_id
_entity_poly.type
_entity_poly.pdbx_seq_one_letter_code
_entity_poly.pdbx_strand_id
1 'polypeptide(L)'
;MCIRDSHQAWKVEMTPEIQEVLKAEADELHSCYDEAGIIISRPATGSTCRLGVSVKGGHNAENHNHNDVGSYAVVMGSQTMAGDMGGPFSYPGDYFSGNAYKYPIKNSFGHPVPFINGQCQVSGKKAQGVVLKKELTGGTDIFQIDYTSAYATAVPELEKLIRTFTYNRAGEGTFVIEDRFEAVSGISFETAITTRADWKMIGNNRLELVLGGEKMTVDIEAPGVVEFDSETVEVNSPAYTRIGIRLKKPLQSGSVRLIMYPSRP
;
A
#
# COMPACT_ATOMS: atom_id res chain seq x y z
N MET A 1 -23.81 -1.14 6.61
CA MET A 1 -23.86 -0.26 7.79
C MET A 1 -22.58 0.53 7.77
N CYS A 2 -22.65 1.80 7.40
CA CYS A 2 -21.46 2.60 7.13
C CYS A 2 -20.75 2.96 8.44
N ILE A 3 -19.44 2.77 8.51
CA ILE A 3 -18.60 3.07 9.69
C ILE A 3 -18.75 4.52 10.21
N ARG A 4 -19.40 5.40 9.47
CA ARG A 4 -19.66 6.79 9.85
C ARG A 4 -20.62 6.97 11.02
N ASP A 5 -21.53 6.03 11.21
CA ASP A 5 -22.46 6.05 12.36
C ASP A 5 -21.77 5.67 13.67
N SER A 6 -20.55 5.11 13.59
CA SER A 6 -19.79 4.68 14.76
C SER A 6 -19.09 5.83 15.51
N HIS A 7 -18.86 7.00 14.88
CA HIS A 7 -18.23 8.11 15.60
C HIS A 7 -19.12 8.79 16.65
N GLN A 8 -20.42 8.57 16.61
CA GLN A 8 -21.33 9.09 17.63
C GLN A 8 -21.84 8.05 18.64
N ALA A 9 -21.70 6.76 18.36
CA ALA A 9 -22.43 5.73 19.09
C ALA A 9 -21.60 4.92 20.10
N TRP A 10 -20.28 4.91 20.03
CA TRP A 10 -19.48 4.01 20.85
C TRP A 10 -18.42 4.79 21.66
N LYS A 11 -18.87 5.48 22.70
CA LYS A 11 -17.99 5.67 23.87
C LYS A 11 -17.93 4.30 24.56
N VAL A 12 -17.05 3.44 24.09
CA VAL A 12 -16.68 2.25 24.87
C VAL A 12 -16.04 2.79 26.14
N GLU A 13 -16.68 2.53 27.27
CA GLU A 13 -16.08 2.84 28.56
C GLU A 13 -14.83 1.97 28.68
N MET A 14 -13.66 2.61 28.75
CA MET A 14 -12.36 1.94 28.77
C MET A 14 -12.18 1.29 30.12
N THR A 15 -12.73 0.10 30.30
CA THR A 15 -12.52 -0.69 31.52
C THR A 15 -11.06 -1.15 31.61
N PRO A 16 -10.55 -1.45 32.81
CA PRO A 16 -9.21 -2.00 32.98
C PRO A 16 -8.97 -3.25 32.13
N GLU A 17 -9.97 -4.12 31.99
CA GLU A 17 -9.89 -5.34 31.18
C GLU A 17 -9.74 -5.02 29.69
N ILE A 18 -10.49 -4.04 29.17
CA ILE A 18 -10.35 -3.57 27.79
C ILE A 18 -8.98 -2.96 27.57
N GLN A 19 -8.48 -2.16 28.51
CA GLN A 19 -7.13 -1.58 28.46
C GLN A 19 -6.06 -2.65 28.42
N GLU A 20 -6.21 -3.71 29.21
CA GLU A 20 -5.25 -4.83 29.26
C GLU A 20 -5.25 -5.63 27.95
N VAL A 21 -6.42 -5.91 27.37
CA VAL A 21 -6.54 -6.57 26.05
C VAL A 21 -5.90 -5.70 24.96
N LEU A 22 -6.22 -4.40 24.91
CA LEU A 22 -5.64 -3.50 23.91
C LEU A 22 -4.13 -3.36 24.07
N LYS A 23 -3.63 -3.39 25.29
CA LYS A 23 -2.19 -3.38 25.57
C LYS A 23 -1.52 -4.68 25.12
N ALA A 24 -2.15 -5.83 25.39
CA ALA A 24 -1.64 -7.12 24.93
C ALA A 24 -1.61 -7.20 23.40
N GLU A 25 -2.66 -6.75 22.72
CA GLU A 25 -2.68 -6.66 21.25
C GLU A 25 -1.63 -5.67 20.70
N ALA A 26 -1.39 -4.55 21.39
CA ALA A 26 -0.36 -3.58 20.99
C ALA A 26 1.07 -4.11 21.16
N ASP A 27 1.28 -5.03 22.10
CA ASP A 27 2.57 -5.69 22.33
C ASP A 27 2.83 -6.84 21.33
N GLU A 28 1.81 -7.31 20.59
CA GLU A 28 2.00 -8.28 19.54
C GLU A 28 2.68 -7.65 18.31
N LEU A 29 3.72 -8.33 17.81
CA LEU A 29 4.44 -7.88 16.60
C LEU A 29 3.58 -7.97 15.34
N HIS A 30 2.60 -8.88 15.31
CA HIS A 30 1.83 -9.18 14.12
C HIS A 30 0.34 -9.32 14.44
N SER A 31 -0.50 -8.82 13.52
CA SER A 31 -1.91 -9.20 13.42
C SER A 31 -2.18 -9.69 12.01
N CYS A 32 -2.78 -10.87 11.88
CA CYS A 32 -3.07 -11.50 10.60
C CYS A 32 -4.57 -11.72 10.44
N TYR A 33 -5.10 -11.25 9.33
CA TYR A 33 -6.50 -11.44 8.92
C TYR A 33 -6.48 -12.24 7.61
N ASP A 34 -6.31 -13.55 7.73
CA ASP A 34 -6.02 -14.45 6.60
C ASP A 34 -7.12 -14.45 5.54
N GLU A 35 -8.40 -14.35 5.93
CA GLU A 35 -9.53 -14.28 5.00
C GLU A 35 -9.48 -13.01 4.13
N ALA A 36 -9.06 -11.88 4.70
CA ALA A 36 -8.92 -10.60 4.00
C ALA A 36 -7.52 -10.44 3.36
N GLY A 37 -6.59 -11.35 3.65
CA GLY A 37 -5.21 -11.27 3.20
C GLY A 37 -4.45 -10.08 3.79
N ILE A 38 -4.81 -9.61 5.00
CA ILE A 38 -4.19 -8.45 5.63
C ILE A 38 -3.20 -8.88 6.71
N ILE A 39 -2.02 -8.29 6.69
CA ILE A 39 -1.01 -8.44 7.74
C ILE A 39 -0.64 -7.05 8.24
N ILE A 40 -0.63 -6.90 9.57
CA ILE A 40 -0.12 -5.71 10.25
C ILE A 40 1.13 -6.13 11.01
N SER A 41 2.22 -5.42 10.79
CA SER A 41 3.50 -5.64 11.46
C SER A 41 3.93 -4.39 12.20
N ARG A 42 4.35 -4.57 13.46
CA ARG A 42 4.67 -3.48 14.38
C ARG A 42 6.13 -3.55 14.83
N PRO A 43 6.71 -2.43 15.29
CA PRO A 43 7.98 -2.47 16.00
C PRO A 43 7.81 -3.23 17.33
N ALA A 44 8.87 -3.84 17.81
CA ALA A 44 8.88 -4.40 19.17
C ALA A 44 8.85 -3.27 20.20
N THR A 45 8.11 -3.45 21.27
CA THR A 45 8.04 -2.51 22.39
C THR A 45 9.43 -2.21 22.93
N GLY A 46 9.76 -0.91 23.05
CA GLY A 46 11.08 -0.44 23.53
C GLY A 46 12.21 -0.57 22.50
N SER A 47 11.94 -1.03 21.27
CA SER A 47 12.95 -1.02 20.21
C SER A 47 13.18 0.38 19.63
N THR A 48 14.25 0.53 18.85
CA THR A 48 14.54 1.77 18.11
C THR A 48 13.77 1.85 16.80
N CYS A 49 13.10 0.78 16.37
CA CYS A 49 12.31 0.75 15.15
C CYS A 49 11.12 1.71 15.26
N ARG A 50 10.97 2.58 14.26
CA ARG A 50 9.95 3.64 14.23
C ARG A 50 8.81 3.35 13.27
N LEU A 51 8.95 2.32 12.44
CA LEU A 51 7.98 1.99 11.40
C LEU A 51 6.98 0.94 11.89
N GLY A 52 5.72 1.17 11.60
CA GLY A 52 4.69 0.15 11.56
C GLY A 52 4.19 0.01 10.12
N VAL A 53 3.84 -1.20 9.69
CA VAL A 53 3.38 -1.44 8.33
C VAL A 53 2.14 -2.30 8.30
N SER A 54 1.29 -2.09 7.29
CA SER A 54 0.25 -3.04 6.91
C SER A 54 0.35 -3.36 5.43
N VAL A 55 0.01 -4.58 5.05
CA VAL A 55 0.01 -5.06 3.67
C VAL A 55 -1.27 -5.82 3.38
N LYS A 56 -1.74 -5.76 2.14
CA LYS A 56 -2.98 -6.38 1.69
C LYS A 56 -2.75 -7.30 0.50
N GLY A 57 -3.20 -8.54 0.63
CA GLY A 57 -3.47 -9.48 -0.45
C GLY A 57 -4.97 -9.53 -0.75
N GLY A 58 -5.63 -10.66 -0.45
CA GLY A 58 -7.08 -10.83 -0.61
C GLY A 58 -7.52 -10.75 -2.08
N HIS A 59 -8.71 -10.20 -2.34
CA HIS A 59 -9.25 -10.10 -3.69
C HIS A 59 -10.11 -8.83 -3.89
N ASN A 60 -10.36 -8.47 -5.17
CA ASN A 60 -11.14 -7.28 -5.55
C ASN A 60 -12.67 -7.53 -5.57
N ALA A 61 -13.20 -8.23 -4.56
CA ALA A 61 -14.65 -8.48 -4.43
C ALA A 61 -15.11 -8.61 -2.96
N GLU A 62 -14.39 -7.98 -2.03
CA GLU A 62 -14.84 -7.87 -0.65
C GLU A 62 -16.03 -6.91 -0.55
N ASN A 63 -16.75 -6.96 0.58
CA ASN A 63 -17.79 -5.97 0.84
C ASN A 63 -17.17 -4.58 0.94
N HIS A 64 -17.77 -3.60 0.24
CA HIS A 64 -17.25 -2.23 0.14
C HIS A 64 -15.84 -2.13 -0.47
N ASN A 65 -15.49 -3.07 -1.33
CA ASN A 65 -14.18 -3.25 -1.93
C ASN A 65 -13.69 -2.03 -2.71
N HIS A 66 -12.37 -1.82 -2.67
CA HIS A 66 -11.59 -1.08 -3.65
C HIS A 66 -10.75 -2.07 -4.47
N ASN A 67 -10.34 -1.70 -5.68
CA ASN A 67 -9.44 -2.52 -6.49
C ASN A 67 -7.99 -2.22 -6.07
N ASP A 68 -7.55 -2.84 -4.99
CA ASP A 68 -6.35 -2.45 -4.26
C ASP A 68 -5.51 -3.64 -3.75
N VAL A 69 -5.62 -4.80 -4.41
CA VAL A 69 -4.76 -5.95 -4.12
C VAL A 69 -3.29 -5.57 -4.26
N GLY A 70 -2.50 -5.86 -3.24
CA GLY A 70 -1.11 -5.45 -3.16
C GLY A 70 -0.90 -4.08 -2.49
N SER A 71 -1.94 -3.44 -1.98
CA SER A 71 -1.85 -2.20 -1.23
C SER A 71 -1.07 -2.36 0.08
N TYR A 72 -0.57 -1.25 0.60
CA TYR A 72 0.15 -1.19 1.87
C TYR A 72 -0.07 0.14 2.56
N ALA A 73 0.28 0.22 3.84
CA ALA A 73 0.47 1.50 4.54
C ALA A 73 1.72 1.45 5.42
N VAL A 74 2.40 2.58 5.53
CA VAL A 74 3.60 2.76 6.36
C VAL A 74 3.32 3.90 7.34
N VAL A 75 3.40 3.58 8.62
CA VAL A 75 3.17 4.50 9.73
C VAL A 75 4.49 4.80 10.42
N MET A 76 4.71 6.05 10.77
CA MET A 76 5.82 6.50 11.58
C MET A 76 5.30 7.50 12.61
N GLY A 77 5.54 7.22 13.90
CA GLY A 77 4.85 7.95 14.98
C GLY A 77 3.32 7.79 14.84
N SER A 78 2.60 8.91 14.77
CA SER A 78 1.14 8.96 14.56
C SER A 78 0.74 9.23 13.11
N GLN A 79 1.71 9.23 12.18
CA GLN A 79 1.49 9.65 10.79
C GLN A 79 1.53 8.46 9.83
N THR A 80 0.54 8.37 8.94
CA THR A 80 0.62 7.50 7.76
C THR A 80 1.46 8.21 6.70
N MET A 81 2.72 7.84 6.61
CA MET A 81 3.71 8.51 5.74
C MET A 81 3.48 8.18 4.27
N ALA A 82 3.15 6.94 3.97
CA ALA A 82 2.90 6.45 2.61
C ALA A 82 1.93 5.26 2.64
N GLY A 83 1.23 5.04 1.54
CA GLY A 83 0.38 3.87 1.36
C GLY A 83 -1.08 4.24 1.19
N ASP A 84 -1.97 3.31 1.45
CA ASP A 84 -3.41 3.50 1.28
C ASP A 84 -3.93 4.63 2.17
N MET A 85 -4.56 5.62 1.54
CA MET A 85 -5.08 6.81 2.24
C MET A 85 -6.54 6.66 2.67
N GLY A 86 -7.13 5.49 2.46
CA GLY A 86 -8.50 5.15 2.86
C GLY A 86 -9.58 5.66 1.91
N GLY A 87 -10.82 5.51 2.32
CA GLY A 87 -12.01 5.88 1.56
C GLY A 87 -12.47 7.33 1.78
N PRO A 88 -13.50 7.77 1.03
CA PRO A 88 -14.06 9.12 1.17
C PRO A 88 -14.86 9.27 2.47
N PHE A 89 -14.93 10.48 3.01
CA PHE A 89 -15.76 10.79 4.19
C PHE A 89 -17.26 10.77 3.88
N SER A 90 -17.62 11.01 2.62
CA SER A 90 -18.99 10.86 2.14
C SER A 90 -18.99 10.26 0.74
N TYR A 91 -19.91 9.36 0.50
CA TYR A 91 -19.99 8.65 -0.76
C TYR A 91 -20.81 9.45 -1.78
N PRO A 92 -20.30 9.63 -3.03
CA PRO A 92 -21.13 10.07 -4.14
C PRO A 92 -22.33 9.12 -4.33
N GLY A 93 -23.44 9.61 -4.86
CA GLY A 93 -24.69 8.84 -4.96
C GLY A 93 -24.58 7.54 -5.76
N ASP A 94 -23.64 7.46 -6.69
CA ASP A 94 -23.37 6.27 -7.52
C ASP A 94 -22.11 5.47 -7.09
N TYR A 95 -21.54 5.77 -5.91
CA TYR A 95 -20.32 5.14 -5.41
C TYR A 95 -20.42 3.62 -5.23
N PHE A 96 -21.63 3.11 -4.98
CA PHE A 96 -21.89 1.67 -4.82
C PHE A 96 -22.61 1.06 -6.05
N SER A 97 -22.75 1.80 -7.15
CA SER A 97 -23.30 1.30 -8.40
C SER A 97 -22.25 0.59 -9.27
N GLY A 98 -22.65 0.03 -10.42
CA GLY A 98 -21.76 -0.57 -11.38
C GLY A 98 -20.70 0.38 -11.96
N ASN A 99 -20.91 1.71 -11.86
CA ASN A 99 -19.97 2.73 -12.32
C ASN A 99 -19.03 3.23 -11.22
N ALA A 100 -19.03 2.64 -10.05
CA ALA A 100 -18.29 3.10 -8.89
C ALA A 100 -16.76 3.14 -9.12
N TYR A 101 -16.23 2.23 -9.94
CA TYR A 101 -14.80 2.16 -10.24
C TYR A 101 -14.29 3.24 -11.20
N LYS A 102 -15.13 4.19 -11.61
CA LYS A 102 -14.68 5.43 -12.27
C LYS A 102 -13.96 6.38 -11.31
N TYR A 103 -14.20 6.24 -10.00
CA TYR A 103 -13.55 7.07 -8.98
C TYR A 103 -12.14 6.58 -8.69
N PRO A 104 -11.10 7.43 -8.80
CA PRO A 104 -9.72 7.07 -8.50
C PRO A 104 -9.54 6.45 -7.11
N ILE A 105 -10.30 6.92 -6.12
CA ILE A 105 -10.26 6.41 -4.74
C ILE A 105 -10.84 4.99 -4.61
N LYS A 106 -11.54 4.48 -5.61
CA LYS A 106 -12.15 3.14 -5.59
C LYS A 106 -11.49 2.18 -6.60
N ASN A 107 -10.99 2.70 -7.71
CA ASN A 107 -10.16 1.92 -8.63
C ASN A 107 -8.70 1.90 -8.15
N SER A 108 -7.85 1.11 -8.79
CA SER A 108 -6.46 0.95 -8.35
C SER A 108 -5.58 2.17 -8.57
N PHE A 109 -6.03 3.17 -9.35
CA PHE A 109 -5.24 4.39 -9.58
C PHE A 109 -5.01 5.19 -8.30
N GLY A 110 -6.01 5.27 -7.42
CA GLY A 110 -5.90 5.98 -6.14
C GLY A 110 -5.17 5.21 -5.04
N HIS A 111 -4.60 4.05 -5.35
CA HIS A 111 -3.93 3.18 -4.39
C HIS A 111 -2.44 3.00 -4.72
N PRO A 112 -1.60 2.59 -3.75
CA PRO A 112 -0.17 2.42 -3.94
C PRO A 112 0.15 1.07 -4.64
N VAL A 113 -0.44 0.87 -5.79
CA VAL A 113 -0.32 -0.33 -6.63
C VAL A 113 0.05 0.05 -8.07
N PRO A 114 0.57 -0.88 -8.88
CA PRO A 114 0.99 -0.60 -10.25
C PRO A 114 -0.13 -0.11 -11.18
N PHE A 115 0.30 0.65 -12.18
CA PHE A 115 -0.48 1.06 -13.34
C PHE A 115 0.27 0.56 -14.59
N ILE A 116 -0.29 -0.42 -15.30
CA ILE A 116 0.41 -1.19 -16.32
C ILE A 116 -0.28 -0.97 -17.66
N ASN A 117 0.47 -0.55 -18.69
CA ASN A 117 -0.09 -0.17 -19.99
C ASN A 117 -1.25 0.84 -19.89
N GLY A 118 -1.23 1.71 -18.88
CA GLY A 118 -2.33 2.62 -18.62
C GLY A 118 -3.59 1.96 -18.06
N GLN A 119 -3.50 0.75 -17.49
CA GLN A 119 -4.64 0.00 -16.99
C GLN A 119 -4.59 -0.16 -15.47
N CYS A 120 -5.77 -0.06 -14.86
CA CYS A 120 -6.03 -0.38 -13.47
C CYS A 120 -6.29 -1.87 -13.27
N GLN A 121 -6.27 -2.30 -12.00
CA GLN A 121 -6.75 -3.64 -11.63
C GLN A 121 -8.23 -3.81 -12.01
N VAL A 122 -8.57 -5.03 -12.39
CA VAL A 122 -9.97 -5.40 -12.61
C VAL A 122 -10.66 -5.76 -11.30
N SER A 123 -11.97 -5.60 -11.26
CA SER A 123 -12.80 -6.01 -10.13
C SER A 123 -13.15 -7.50 -10.22
N GLY A 124 -13.58 -8.06 -9.08
CA GLY A 124 -14.09 -9.41 -8.98
C GLY A 124 -13.19 -10.36 -8.19
N LYS A 125 -13.76 -11.46 -7.72
CA LYS A 125 -13.08 -12.43 -6.83
C LYS A 125 -11.86 -13.11 -7.46
N LYS A 126 -11.82 -13.20 -8.79
CA LYS A 126 -10.67 -13.77 -9.52
C LYS A 126 -9.47 -12.82 -9.56
N ALA A 127 -9.68 -11.51 -9.38
CA ALA A 127 -8.62 -10.53 -9.22
C ALA A 127 -8.12 -10.59 -7.77
N GLN A 128 -7.08 -11.37 -7.52
CA GLN A 128 -6.64 -11.72 -6.16
C GLN A 128 -5.12 -11.75 -6.03
N GLY A 129 -4.65 -11.66 -4.80
CA GLY A 129 -3.27 -11.89 -4.40
C GLY A 129 -3.12 -13.30 -3.84
N VAL A 130 -2.52 -14.20 -4.60
CA VAL A 130 -2.19 -15.54 -4.13
C VAL A 130 -0.92 -15.48 -3.29
N VAL A 131 -1.00 -15.88 -2.02
CA VAL A 131 0.15 -15.87 -1.12
C VAL A 131 1.17 -16.92 -1.54
N LEU A 132 2.37 -16.49 -1.91
CA LEU A 132 3.50 -17.35 -2.25
C LEU A 132 4.43 -17.58 -1.06
N LYS A 133 4.55 -16.56 -0.18
CA LYS A 133 5.42 -16.60 1.00
C LYS A 133 4.83 -15.76 2.12
N LYS A 134 4.84 -16.32 3.34
CA LYS A 134 4.49 -15.62 4.59
C LYS A 134 5.45 -16.07 5.68
N GLU A 135 6.45 -15.27 5.97
CA GLU A 135 7.41 -15.50 7.04
C GLU A 135 7.37 -14.29 7.97
N LEU A 136 6.92 -14.49 9.19
CA LEU A 136 6.77 -13.45 10.20
C LEU A 136 7.66 -13.81 11.38
N THR A 137 8.62 -12.94 11.68
CA THR A 137 9.62 -13.17 12.74
C THR A 137 9.76 -11.96 13.66
N GLY A 138 10.51 -12.09 14.75
CA GLY A 138 10.82 -10.96 15.62
C GLY A 138 11.69 -9.87 14.96
N GLY A 139 12.47 -10.22 13.93
CA GLY A 139 13.41 -9.31 13.26
C GLY A 139 12.94 -8.85 11.89
N THR A 140 12.50 -9.78 11.06
CA THR A 140 12.14 -9.51 9.67
C THR A 140 10.86 -10.25 9.29
N ASP A 141 9.94 -9.55 8.63
CA ASP A 141 8.76 -10.15 8.04
C ASP A 141 8.87 -10.10 6.52
N ILE A 142 8.47 -11.20 5.87
CA ILE A 142 8.39 -11.30 4.42
C ILE A 142 6.98 -11.77 4.06
N PHE A 143 6.31 -10.98 3.23
CA PHE A 143 5.04 -11.35 2.63
C PHE A 143 5.13 -11.19 1.12
N GLN A 144 4.84 -12.26 0.39
CA GLN A 144 4.92 -12.27 -1.07
C GLN A 144 3.62 -12.78 -1.65
N ILE A 145 3.12 -12.07 -2.64
CA ILE A 145 1.90 -12.42 -3.37
C ILE A 145 2.14 -12.43 -4.88
N ASP A 146 1.51 -13.38 -5.56
CA ASP A 146 1.26 -13.31 -6.99
C ASP A 146 -0.12 -12.65 -7.20
N TYR A 147 -0.15 -11.48 -7.83
CA TYR A 147 -1.39 -10.75 -8.12
C TYR A 147 -1.57 -10.44 -9.62
N THR A 148 -0.97 -11.29 -10.45
CA THR A 148 -1.11 -11.26 -11.91
C THR A 148 -2.57 -11.22 -12.31
N SER A 149 -3.42 -12.01 -11.66
CA SER A 149 -4.85 -12.10 -11.96
C SER A 149 -5.62 -10.79 -11.78
N ALA A 150 -5.09 -9.87 -10.98
CA ALA A 150 -5.70 -8.54 -10.81
C ALA A 150 -5.56 -7.66 -12.07
N TYR A 151 -4.64 -7.99 -12.98
CA TYR A 151 -4.40 -7.23 -14.23
C TYR A 151 -4.63 -8.07 -15.50
N ALA A 152 -4.65 -9.40 -15.41
CA ALA A 152 -4.55 -10.29 -16.56
C ALA A 152 -5.56 -10.04 -17.69
N THR A 153 -6.79 -9.63 -17.38
CA THR A 153 -7.79 -9.31 -18.41
C THR A 153 -7.64 -7.91 -18.98
N ALA A 154 -7.04 -6.98 -18.26
CA ALA A 154 -6.80 -5.60 -18.70
C ALA A 154 -5.45 -5.47 -19.43
N VAL A 155 -4.50 -6.34 -19.13
CA VAL A 155 -3.15 -6.37 -19.69
C VAL A 155 -2.84 -7.82 -20.12
N PRO A 156 -3.34 -8.27 -21.27
CA PRO A 156 -3.17 -9.66 -21.74
C PRO A 156 -1.71 -10.07 -21.95
N GLU A 157 -0.81 -9.10 -22.15
CA GLU A 157 0.62 -9.35 -22.31
C GLU A 157 1.31 -9.74 -21.00
N LEU A 158 0.71 -9.44 -19.84
CA LEU A 158 1.29 -9.72 -18.54
C LEU A 158 1.18 -11.21 -18.21
N GLU A 159 2.33 -11.86 -18.05
CA GLU A 159 2.41 -13.29 -17.67
C GLU A 159 2.55 -13.47 -16.16
N LYS A 160 3.26 -12.54 -15.50
CA LYS A 160 3.55 -12.63 -14.09
C LYS A 160 3.71 -11.27 -13.43
N LEU A 161 3.12 -11.13 -12.24
CA LEU A 161 3.30 -9.95 -11.39
C LEU A 161 3.35 -10.39 -9.93
N ILE A 162 4.52 -10.25 -9.32
CA ILE A 162 4.77 -10.62 -7.94
C ILE A 162 5.15 -9.38 -7.16
N ARG A 163 4.48 -9.15 -6.02
CA ARG A 163 4.88 -8.14 -5.04
C ARG A 163 5.43 -8.83 -3.80
N THR A 164 6.60 -8.39 -3.39
CA THR A 164 7.24 -8.81 -2.14
C THR A 164 7.33 -7.63 -1.20
N PHE A 165 6.81 -7.79 -0.01
CA PHE A 165 6.98 -6.87 1.10
C PHE A 165 8.00 -7.44 2.07
N THR A 166 9.00 -6.65 2.43
CA THR A 166 9.99 -7.01 3.44
C THR A 166 10.05 -5.90 4.48
N TYR A 167 9.67 -6.22 5.70
CA TYR A 167 9.77 -5.31 6.83
C TYR A 167 10.85 -5.78 7.79
N ASN A 168 11.86 -4.96 7.99
CA ASN A 168 12.99 -5.23 8.88
C ASN A 168 12.94 -4.26 10.07
N ARG A 169 12.99 -4.81 11.29
CA ARG A 169 12.92 -4.05 12.55
C ARG A 169 14.27 -3.59 13.05
N ALA A 170 15.38 -3.91 12.38
CA ALA A 170 16.72 -3.50 12.81
C ALA A 170 16.89 -1.97 12.72
N GLY A 171 17.56 -1.38 13.71
CA GLY A 171 17.78 0.06 13.78
C GLY A 171 16.46 0.82 13.87
N GLU A 172 16.27 1.84 13.04
CA GLU A 172 15.04 2.64 13.00
C GLU A 172 13.94 2.00 12.14
N GLY A 173 14.20 0.85 11.54
CA GLY A 173 13.29 0.11 10.68
C GLY A 173 13.47 0.42 9.18
N THR A 174 13.17 -0.58 8.36
CA THR A 174 13.15 -0.44 6.89
C THR A 174 12.00 -1.25 6.33
N PHE A 175 11.28 -0.68 5.38
CA PHE A 175 10.23 -1.37 4.64
C PHE A 175 10.55 -1.34 3.14
N VAL A 176 10.58 -2.51 2.52
CA VAL A 176 10.87 -2.67 1.10
C VAL A 176 9.66 -3.27 0.40
N ILE A 177 9.27 -2.64 -0.71
CA ILE A 177 8.27 -3.15 -1.63
C ILE A 177 8.99 -3.44 -2.93
N GLU A 178 8.92 -4.67 -3.40
CA GLU A 178 9.47 -5.08 -4.69
C GLU A 178 8.37 -5.60 -5.59
N ASP A 179 8.19 -4.97 -6.75
CA ASP A 179 7.36 -5.46 -7.83
C ASP A 179 8.23 -6.10 -8.90
N ARG A 180 8.02 -7.40 -9.15
CA ARG A 180 8.65 -8.14 -10.24
C ARG A 180 7.59 -8.51 -11.28
N PHE A 181 7.86 -8.23 -12.55
CA PHE A 181 6.96 -8.54 -13.65
C PHE A 181 7.66 -9.28 -14.79
N GLU A 182 6.87 -10.10 -15.50
CA GLU A 182 7.22 -10.80 -16.75
C GLU A 182 6.04 -10.66 -17.72
N ALA A 183 6.34 -10.46 -19.02
CA ALA A 183 5.33 -10.25 -20.06
C ALA A 183 5.82 -10.81 -21.41
N VAL A 184 4.90 -11.20 -22.29
CA VAL A 184 5.21 -11.72 -23.64
C VAL A 184 5.76 -10.64 -24.57
N SER A 185 5.48 -9.37 -24.27
CA SER A 185 5.98 -8.21 -25.03
C SER A 185 6.29 -7.06 -24.08
N GLY A 186 6.95 -6.00 -24.54
CA GLY A 186 7.27 -4.84 -23.71
C GLY A 186 6.02 -4.16 -23.18
N ILE A 187 5.90 -4.03 -21.87
CA ILE A 187 4.82 -3.32 -21.17
C ILE A 187 5.35 -2.02 -20.55
N SER A 188 4.50 -0.99 -20.53
CA SER A 188 4.73 0.20 -19.70
C SER A 188 4.40 -0.15 -18.25
N PHE A 189 5.38 -0.01 -17.37
CA PHE A 189 5.22 -0.32 -15.95
C PHE A 189 5.44 0.92 -15.10
N GLU A 190 4.48 1.20 -14.25
CA GLU A 190 4.54 2.26 -13.25
C GLU A 190 4.12 1.68 -11.90
N THR A 191 4.91 1.90 -10.85
CA THR A 191 4.44 1.73 -9.47
C THR A 191 4.09 3.09 -8.87
N ALA A 192 3.46 3.12 -7.69
CA ALA A 192 3.04 4.37 -7.09
C ALA A 192 3.24 4.41 -5.58
N ILE A 193 3.40 5.62 -5.07
CA ILE A 193 3.28 5.97 -3.67
C ILE A 193 2.07 6.89 -3.55
N THR A 194 1.17 6.64 -2.62
CA THR A 194 0.13 7.58 -2.24
C THR A 194 0.44 8.15 -0.85
N THR A 195 0.27 9.46 -0.67
CA THR A 195 0.68 10.15 0.55
C THR A 195 -0.06 11.47 0.78
N ARG A 196 -0.21 11.86 2.05
CA ARG A 196 -0.59 13.23 2.44
C ARG A 196 0.61 14.05 2.90
N ALA A 197 1.81 13.46 2.88
CA ALA A 197 3.04 14.17 3.20
C ALA A 197 3.40 15.19 2.11
N ASP A 198 4.05 16.27 2.50
CA ASP A 198 4.83 17.07 1.57
C ASP A 198 5.98 16.20 1.04
N TRP A 199 6.23 16.27 -0.26
CA TRP A 199 7.25 15.44 -0.88
C TRP A 199 8.15 16.25 -1.80
N LYS A 200 9.39 15.80 -1.92
CA LYS A 200 10.36 16.38 -2.87
C LYS A 200 11.38 15.34 -3.30
N MET A 201 11.91 15.52 -4.50
CA MET A 201 13.09 14.78 -4.94
C MET A 201 14.33 15.34 -4.23
N ILE A 202 15.13 14.46 -3.64
CA ILE A 202 16.41 14.77 -3.00
C ILE A 202 17.60 14.08 -3.69
N GLY A 203 17.35 13.44 -4.81
CA GLY A 203 18.30 12.76 -5.69
C GLY A 203 17.58 12.24 -6.94
N ASN A 204 18.31 11.62 -7.88
CA ASN A 204 17.72 11.14 -9.14
C ASN A 204 16.62 10.08 -8.92
N ASN A 205 16.86 9.17 -7.96
CA ASN A 205 15.96 8.07 -7.62
C ASN A 205 15.69 8.06 -6.11
N ARG A 206 15.60 9.23 -5.50
CA ARG A 206 15.38 9.36 -4.05
C ARG A 206 14.45 10.52 -3.78
N LEU A 207 13.43 10.27 -2.98
CA LEU A 207 12.51 11.29 -2.50
C LEU A 207 12.42 11.32 -0.97
N GLU A 208 12.02 12.46 -0.44
CA GLU A 208 11.73 12.67 0.97
C GLU A 208 10.24 12.99 1.13
N LEU A 209 9.62 12.37 2.12
CA LEU A 209 8.27 12.64 2.59
C LEU A 209 8.33 13.30 3.97
N VAL A 210 7.57 14.38 4.17
CA VAL A 210 7.52 15.11 5.45
C VAL A 210 6.06 15.29 5.88
N LEU A 211 5.70 14.79 7.05
CA LEU A 211 4.35 14.89 7.60
C LEU A 211 4.37 14.94 9.14
N GLY A 212 3.74 15.94 9.73
CA GLY A 212 3.60 16.05 11.19
C GLY A 212 4.92 16.04 11.97
N GLY A 213 5.99 16.57 11.37
CA GLY A 213 7.34 16.56 11.96
C GLY A 213 8.16 15.30 11.68
N GLU A 214 7.54 14.26 11.15
CA GLU A 214 8.20 13.03 10.73
C GLU A 214 8.79 13.17 9.32
N LYS A 215 9.94 12.53 9.07
CA LYS A 215 10.63 12.53 7.78
C LYS A 215 10.97 11.10 7.37
N MET A 216 10.60 10.74 6.16
CA MET A 216 10.87 9.43 5.56
C MET A 216 11.60 9.61 4.24
N THR A 217 12.63 8.84 4.03
CA THR A 217 13.31 8.71 2.74
C THR A 217 12.78 7.48 2.00
N VAL A 218 12.62 7.63 0.69
CA VAL A 218 12.31 6.53 -0.21
C VAL A 218 13.37 6.46 -1.30
N ASP A 219 14.14 5.39 -1.33
CA ASP A 219 15.04 5.05 -2.42
C ASP A 219 14.32 4.18 -3.45
N ILE A 220 14.54 4.46 -4.72
CA ILE A 220 13.97 3.73 -5.84
C ILE A 220 15.07 2.99 -6.60
N GLU A 221 14.97 1.67 -6.67
CA GLU A 221 15.80 0.82 -7.50
C GLU A 221 14.98 0.29 -8.67
N ALA A 222 15.46 0.47 -9.89
CA ALA A 222 14.75 0.10 -11.11
C ALA A 222 15.74 -0.37 -12.21
N PRO A 223 15.30 -1.19 -13.18
CA PRO A 223 16.16 -1.73 -14.24
C PRO A 223 16.53 -0.69 -15.31
N GLY A 224 16.20 0.57 -15.11
CA GLY A 224 16.48 1.65 -16.04
C GLY A 224 16.10 3.02 -15.49
N VAL A 225 16.01 4.00 -16.36
CA VAL A 225 15.60 5.35 -15.98
C VAL A 225 14.12 5.36 -15.61
N VAL A 226 13.79 6.00 -14.49
CA VAL A 226 12.42 6.26 -14.06
C VAL A 226 12.04 7.72 -14.32
N GLU A 227 10.78 7.93 -14.59
CA GLU A 227 10.12 9.24 -14.67
C GLU A 227 9.13 9.35 -13.52
N PHE A 228 9.02 10.54 -12.97
CA PHE A 228 8.11 10.84 -11.88
C PHE A 228 7.01 11.76 -12.37
N ASP A 229 5.79 11.46 -12.00
CA ASP A 229 4.66 12.38 -12.09
C ASP A 229 3.90 12.40 -10.76
N SER A 230 3.01 13.36 -10.59
CA SER A 230 2.17 13.39 -9.41
C SER A 230 0.80 13.95 -9.72
N GLU A 231 -0.21 13.32 -9.15
CA GLU A 231 -1.59 13.73 -9.28
C GLU A 231 -2.26 13.86 -7.91
N THR A 232 -3.11 14.86 -7.77
CA THR A 232 -3.95 15.01 -6.58
C THR A 232 -5.19 14.14 -6.74
N VAL A 233 -5.43 13.28 -5.75
CA VAL A 233 -6.65 12.47 -5.64
C VAL A 233 -7.55 13.09 -4.58
N GLU A 234 -8.75 13.49 -5.02
CA GLU A 234 -9.76 14.09 -4.15
C GLU A 234 -11.16 13.58 -4.54
N VAL A 235 -11.80 12.87 -3.63
CA VAL A 235 -13.19 12.42 -3.79
C VAL A 235 -13.88 12.51 -2.43
N ASN A 236 -14.45 13.66 -2.11
CA ASN A 236 -15.15 13.90 -0.83
C ASN A 236 -14.34 13.45 0.40
N SER A 237 -13.03 13.59 0.33
CA SER A 237 -12.05 13.24 1.37
C SER A 237 -10.95 14.28 1.40
N PRO A 238 -10.13 14.38 2.46
CA PRO A 238 -8.91 15.15 2.37
C PRO A 238 -8.08 14.66 1.19
N ALA A 239 -7.67 15.61 0.35
CA ALA A 239 -6.83 15.34 -0.79
C ALA A 239 -5.53 14.63 -0.38
N TYR A 240 -5.03 13.79 -1.25
CA TYR A 240 -3.71 13.18 -1.14
C TYR A 240 -3.04 13.16 -2.51
N THR A 241 -1.74 12.99 -2.51
CA THR A 241 -0.95 12.91 -3.73
C THR A 241 -0.68 11.45 -4.08
N ARG A 242 -0.90 11.09 -5.34
CA ARG A 242 -0.34 9.90 -5.97
C ARG A 242 0.94 10.31 -6.69
N ILE A 243 2.06 9.71 -6.34
CA ILE A 243 3.35 9.88 -6.99
C ILE A 243 3.57 8.65 -7.86
N GLY A 244 3.47 8.80 -9.17
CA GLY A 244 3.77 7.79 -10.16
C GLY A 244 5.27 7.65 -10.37
N ILE A 245 5.78 6.41 -10.41
CA ILE A 245 7.18 6.05 -10.63
C ILE A 245 7.20 5.09 -11.81
N ARG A 246 7.41 5.65 -13.02
CA ARG A 246 7.26 4.92 -14.27
C ARG A 246 8.61 4.61 -14.91
N LEU A 247 8.78 3.38 -15.39
CA LEU A 247 9.89 3.04 -16.26
C LEU A 247 9.78 3.81 -17.58
N LYS A 248 10.83 4.54 -17.95
CA LYS A 248 10.85 5.37 -19.16
C LYS A 248 10.64 4.58 -20.45
N LYS A 249 11.04 3.31 -20.45
CA LYS A 249 10.91 2.42 -21.62
C LYS A 249 10.09 1.19 -21.25
N PRO A 250 9.21 0.72 -22.15
CA PRO A 250 8.57 -0.58 -21.99
C PRO A 250 9.61 -1.71 -21.89
N LEU A 251 9.36 -2.67 -21.00
CA LEU A 251 10.21 -3.85 -20.78
C LEU A 251 9.35 -5.12 -20.77
N GLN A 252 9.94 -6.24 -21.19
CA GLN A 252 9.30 -7.57 -21.08
C GLN A 252 9.40 -8.14 -19.67
N SER A 253 10.43 -7.76 -18.94
CA SER A 253 10.61 -8.18 -17.55
C SER A 253 11.41 -7.13 -16.76
N GLY A 254 11.17 -7.07 -15.46
CA GLY A 254 11.90 -6.16 -14.60
C GLY A 254 11.52 -6.31 -13.14
N SER A 255 12.24 -5.56 -12.30
CA SER A 255 11.92 -5.39 -10.87
C SER A 255 12.07 -3.92 -10.49
N VAL A 256 11.07 -3.38 -9.83
CA VAL A 256 11.13 -2.04 -9.23
C VAL A 256 11.00 -2.17 -7.72
N ARG A 257 11.92 -1.57 -6.98
CA ARG A 257 11.94 -1.60 -5.51
C ARG A 257 11.81 -0.21 -4.93
N LEU A 258 10.96 -0.08 -3.94
CA LEU A 258 10.83 1.11 -3.09
C LEU A 258 11.36 0.74 -1.71
N ILE A 259 12.39 1.44 -1.24
CA ILE A 259 13.05 1.20 0.04
C ILE A 259 12.73 2.39 0.93
N MET A 260 11.87 2.20 1.92
CA MET A 260 11.36 3.24 2.82
C MET A 260 11.99 3.13 4.19
N TYR A 261 12.51 4.23 4.71
CA TYR A 261 13.12 4.29 6.04
C TYR A 261 13.07 5.70 6.63
N PRO A 262 13.11 5.85 7.97
CA PRO A 262 13.19 7.16 8.61
C PRO A 262 14.40 7.94 8.11
N SER A 263 14.21 9.20 7.70
CA SER A 263 15.34 10.06 7.32
C SER A 263 16.20 10.36 8.54
N ARG A 264 17.50 10.27 8.36
CA ARG A 264 18.44 10.75 9.38
C ARG A 264 18.41 12.29 9.43
N PRO A 265 18.58 12.87 10.62
CA PRO A 265 18.65 14.33 10.77
C PRO A 265 19.77 14.95 9.92
#